data_7598169c5195f0277f437c1b49cdc267
#
_entry.id   7598169c5195f0277f437c1b49cdc267
#
_cell.length_a   1.000
_cell.length_b   1.000
_cell.length_c   1.000
_cell.angle_alpha   90.00
_cell.angle_beta   90.00
_cell.angle_gamma   90.00
#
_symmetry.space_group_name_H-M   'P 1'
#
loop_
_entity.id
_entity.type
_entity.pdbx_description
1 polymer ?
#
loop_
_entity_poly.entity_id
_entity_poly.type
_entity_poly.pdbx_seq_one_letter_code
_entity_poly.pdbx_strand_id
1 'polypeptide(L)'
;PIPNYMQGEPFLGLKKTSPRKFIYGHRDRVDEVRDLARSVRDQNFLYIRNYMPHLGYNQPTVWPDLGEIRHEFYRLTHEKMMNTSQWHFAGPTRPIEELYDCRSDPKNLDNLAKSKDYKKILSKMRKELTKHLQETRDLGFLPEFAAWKLFEGSSGWDIGKSKRIDLGAIRDAASDVGNANDKTLLANLESKNELVRYWGAIGFTAQKKKLSKHAKLALDNALGDSSPSVRIEVANALARHGTIKPALFTLIKELSHPNLIVVTHAARTIELLGKKAKAAVPAMEA
;
A
#
# COMPACT_ATOMS: atom_id res chain seq x y z
N PRO A 1 12.99 -2.15 -35.23
CA PRO A 1 11.92 -2.89 -34.56
C PRO A 1 11.81 -2.45 -33.10
N ILE A 2 10.60 -2.49 -32.55
CA ILE A 2 10.39 -2.21 -31.12
C ILE A 2 10.87 -3.43 -30.34
N PRO A 3 11.74 -3.27 -29.32
CA PRO A 3 12.17 -4.39 -28.49
C PRO A 3 10.99 -5.08 -27.83
N ASN A 4 11.04 -6.41 -27.73
CA ASN A 4 9.94 -7.23 -27.18
C ASN A 4 9.69 -7.04 -25.68
N TYR A 5 10.63 -6.42 -24.95
CA TYR A 5 10.48 -6.08 -23.53
C TYR A 5 9.75 -4.75 -23.31
N MET A 6 9.55 -3.93 -24.35
CA MET A 6 8.83 -2.68 -24.24
C MET A 6 7.32 -2.90 -24.27
N GLN A 7 6.62 -2.37 -23.29
CA GLN A 7 5.16 -2.40 -23.19
C GLN A 7 4.49 -1.19 -23.88
N GLY A 8 5.29 -0.17 -24.20
CA GLY A 8 4.84 1.01 -24.94
C GLY A 8 4.45 0.67 -26.37
N GLU A 9 3.45 1.35 -26.92
CA GLU A 9 3.04 1.24 -28.32
C GLU A 9 3.23 2.57 -29.03
N PRO A 10 3.66 2.56 -30.31
CA PRO A 10 3.80 3.79 -31.07
C PRO A 10 2.46 4.49 -31.25
N PHE A 11 2.38 5.75 -30.87
CA PHE A 11 1.19 6.58 -31.07
C PHE A 11 1.34 7.62 -32.19
N LEU A 12 2.54 7.70 -32.81
CA LEU A 12 2.86 8.58 -33.92
C LEU A 12 3.64 7.87 -35.00
N GLY A 13 3.64 8.42 -36.23
CA GLY A 13 4.41 7.96 -37.38
C GLY A 13 3.83 6.72 -38.08
N LEU A 14 4.62 6.14 -39.01
CA LEU A 14 4.19 5.02 -39.84
C LEU A 14 3.88 3.72 -39.09
N LYS A 15 4.40 3.59 -37.87
CA LYS A 15 4.17 2.40 -37.00
C LYS A 15 3.10 2.62 -35.97
N LYS A 16 2.30 3.70 -36.09
CA LYS A 16 1.22 4.00 -35.17
C LYS A 16 0.26 2.82 -35.04
N THR A 17 -0.03 2.43 -33.81
CA THR A 17 -1.04 1.41 -33.46
C THR A 17 -2.41 2.06 -33.21
N SER A 18 -3.45 1.24 -33.13
CA SER A 18 -4.78 1.69 -32.69
C SER A 18 -4.72 2.19 -31.25
N PRO A 19 -5.53 3.20 -30.86
CA PRO A 19 -5.59 3.68 -29.49
C PRO A 19 -5.91 2.54 -28.51
N ARG A 20 -5.22 2.51 -27.39
CA ARG A 20 -5.50 1.55 -26.33
C ARG A 20 -6.88 1.78 -25.74
N LYS A 21 -7.58 0.70 -25.45
CA LYS A 21 -8.87 0.74 -24.77
C LYS A 21 -8.74 1.09 -23.29
N PHE A 22 -7.62 0.69 -22.66
CA PHE A 22 -7.31 0.93 -21.27
C PHE A 22 -5.88 1.46 -21.13
N ILE A 23 -5.71 2.31 -20.14
CA ILE A 23 -4.40 2.74 -19.62
C ILE A 23 -4.32 2.40 -18.13
N TYR A 24 -3.10 2.19 -17.65
CA TYR A 24 -2.86 1.73 -16.29
C TYR A 24 -1.92 2.68 -15.58
N GLY A 25 -2.13 2.84 -14.28
CA GLY A 25 -1.29 3.63 -13.41
C GLY A 25 -0.93 2.85 -12.16
N HIS A 26 0.20 3.19 -11.59
CA HIS A 26 0.68 2.61 -10.34
C HIS A 26 1.26 3.70 -9.45
N ARG A 27 1.18 3.47 -8.16
CA ARG A 27 1.87 4.22 -7.13
C ARG A 27 2.45 3.23 -6.15
N ASP A 28 3.75 3.33 -5.94
CA ASP A 28 4.51 2.59 -4.95
C ASP A 28 5.16 3.58 -3.98
N ARG A 29 6.25 3.20 -3.31
CA ARG A 29 7.01 4.11 -2.46
C ARG A 29 7.60 5.28 -3.28
N VAL A 30 7.46 6.49 -2.75
CA VAL A 30 8.13 7.70 -3.26
C VAL A 30 8.83 8.34 -2.07
N ASP A 31 10.14 8.49 -2.14
CA ASP A 31 10.97 8.92 -1.02
C ASP A 31 10.67 8.08 0.24
N GLU A 32 10.35 8.70 1.36
CA GLU A 32 9.93 8.02 2.60
C GLU A 32 8.46 7.61 2.62
N VAL A 33 7.64 8.07 1.67
CA VAL A 33 6.20 7.80 1.62
C VAL A 33 5.94 6.40 1.07
N ARG A 34 5.55 5.49 1.95
CA ARG A 34 5.12 4.14 1.56
C ARG A 34 3.67 4.15 1.10
N ASP A 35 3.44 3.50 -0.02
CA ASP A 35 2.11 3.36 -0.61
C ASP A 35 2.05 2.13 -1.51
N LEU A 36 0.85 1.68 -1.82
CA LEU A 36 0.58 0.77 -2.93
C LEU A 36 -0.83 1.02 -3.48
N ALA A 37 -0.90 1.56 -4.67
CA ALA A 37 -2.16 1.71 -5.41
C ALA A 37 -1.96 1.30 -6.88
N ARG A 38 -3.02 0.82 -7.48
CA ARG A 38 -3.09 0.46 -8.90
C ARG A 38 -4.36 1.01 -9.49
N SER A 39 -4.28 1.49 -10.72
CA SER A 39 -5.43 2.05 -11.41
C SER A 39 -5.56 1.53 -12.83
N VAL A 40 -6.79 1.56 -13.33
CA VAL A 40 -7.12 1.36 -14.73
C VAL A 40 -8.12 2.42 -15.16
N ARG A 41 -7.92 2.98 -16.34
CA ARG A 41 -8.81 3.99 -16.92
C ARG A 41 -9.18 3.59 -18.34
N ASP A 42 -10.47 3.69 -18.66
CA ASP A 42 -10.96 3.74 -20.06
C ASP A 42 -11.31 5.20 -20.44
N GLN A 43 -12.00 5.42 -21.55
CA GLN A 43 -12.37 6.77 -21.98
C GLN A 43 -13.26 7.53 -20.98
N ASN A 44 -14.04 6.81 -20.18
CA ASN A 44 -15.08 7.39 -19.34
C ASN A 44 -14.79 7.23 -17.84
N PHE A 45 -14.23 6.11 -17.42
CA PHE A 45 -14.11 5.75 -16.02
C PHE A 45 -12.67 5.54 -15.60
N LEU A 46 -12.34 6.03 -14.41
CA LEU A 46 -11.13 5.74 -13.67
C LEU A 46 -11.48 4.87 -12.47
N TYR A 47 -10.83 3.72 -12.36
CA TYR A 47 -10.89 2.84 -11.20
C TYR A 47 -9.53 2.78 -10.51
N ILE A 48 -9.53 2.91 -9.18
CA ILE A 48 -8.32 2.83 -8.35
C ILE A 48 -8.55 1.78 -7.25
N ARG A 49 -7.58 0.89 -7.05
CA ARG A 49 -7.49 -0.02 -5.91
C ARG A 49 -6.36 0.43 -4.99
N ASN A 50 -6.69 0.78 -3.77
CA ASN A 50 -5.75 1.14 -2.72
C ASN A 50 -5.48 -0.07 -1.82
N TYR A 51 -4.24 -0.56 -1.82
CA TYR A 51 -3.84 -1.73 -1.02
C TYR A 51 -3.35 -1.35 0.38
N MET A 52 -3.11 -0.06 0.63
CA MET A 52 -2.77 0.51 1.94
C MET A 52 -3.79 1.58 2.37
N PRO A 53 -5.08 1.23 2.54
CA PRO A 53 -6.14 2.22 2.81
C PRO A 53 -6.05 2.87 4.20
N HIS A 54 -5.25 2.31 5.10
CA HIS A 54 -4.93 2.86 6.41
C HIS A 54 -3.98 4.06 6.36
N LEU A 55 -3.44 4.39 5.19
CA LEU A 55 -2.62 5.55 4.91
C LEU A 55 -3.43 6.53 4.04
N GLY A 56 -3.36 7.84 4.35
CA GLY A 56 -3.97 8.90 3.55
C GLY A 56 -3.17 9.21 2.28
N TYR A 57 -3.70 10.10 1.43
CA TYR A 57 -2.95 10.61 0.29
C TYR A 57 -1.88 11.61 0.71
N ASN A 58 -2.21 12.43 1.71
CA ASN A 58 -1.37 13.51 2.22
C ASN A 58 -0.50 13.02 3.39
N GLN A 59 0.41 12.08 3.12
CA GLN A 59 1.34 11.63 4.14
C GLN A 59 2.44 12.68 4.38
N PRO A 60 2.98 12.83 5.61
CA PRO A 60 4.16 13.65 5.89
C PRO A 60 5.32 13.25 4.98
N THR A 61 6.04 14.22 4.41
CA THR A 61 7.20 13.96 3.56
C THR A 61 8.04 15.22 3.41
N VAL A 62 9.36 15.08 3.46
CA VAL A 62 10.32 16.19 3.62
C VAL A 62 10.10 17.31 2.59
N TRP A 63 10.12 16.98 1.31
CA TRP A 63 10.04 18.01 0.27
C TRP A 63 8.72 18.76 0.20
N PRO A 64 7.55 18.12 0.12
CA PRO A 64 6.27 18.82 0.18
C PRO A 64 6.05 19.60 1.48
N ASP A 65 6.58 19.12 2.61
CA ASP A 65 6.42 19.76 3.91
C ASP A 65 7.23 21.05 4.07
N LEU A 66 8.13 21.35 3.13
CA LEU A 66 8.76 22.69 3.02
C LEU A 66 7.81 23.74 2.45
N GLY A 67 6.69 23.35 1.86
CA GLY A 67 5.75 24.25 1.21
C GLY A 67 4.64 24.76 2.15
N GLU A 68 4.32 26.05 2.07
CA GLU A 68 3.29 26.72 2.89
C GLU A 68 1.90 26.04 2.78
N ILE A 69 1.55 25.52 1.60
CA ILE A 69 0.29 24.80 1.38
C ILE A 69 0.17 23.59 2.32
N ARG A 70 1.27 22.89 2.58
CA ARG A 70 1.28 21.72 3.48
C ARG A 70 1.05 22.15 4.93
N HIS A 71 1.68 23.23 5.35
CA HIS A 71 1.48 23.79 6.68
C HIS A 71 0.01 24.21 6.88
N GLU A 72 -0.61 24.79 5.84
CA GLU A 72 -2.02 25.14 5.89
C GLU A 72 -2.92 23.90 5.97
N PHE A 73 -2.62 22.83 5.25
CA PHE A 73 -3.33 21.56 5.41
C PHE A 73 -3.21 20.99 6.83
N TYR A 74 -2.04 21.06 7.45
CA TYR A 74 -1.86 20.60 8.83
C TYR A 74 -2.64 21.48 9.81
N ARG A 75 -2.61 22.80 9.64
CA ARG A 75 -3.37 23.75 10.46
C ARG A 75 -4.88 23.48 10.37
N LEU A 76 -5.44 23.43 9.16
CA LEU A 76 -6.85 23.18 8.92
C LEU A 76 -7.31 21.79 9.42
N THR A 77 -6.43 20.78 9.32
CA THR A 77 -6.70 19.44 9.88
C THR A 77 -6.78 19.50 11.40
N HIS A 78 -5.84 20.19 12.05
CA HIS A 78 -5.81 20.35 13.51
C HIS A 78 -7.04 21.11 14.00
N GLU A 79 -7.42 22.17 13.33
CA GLU A 79 -8.56 23.02 13.65
C GLU A 79 -9.92 22.42 13.22
N LYS A 80 -9.92 21.29 12.49
CA LYS A 80 -11.12 20.63 11.95
C LYS A 80 -11.93 21.53 11.00
N MET A 81 -11.25 22.38 10.26
CA MET A 81 -11.86 23.37 9.36
C MET A 81 -11.89 22.95 7.89
N MET A 82 -11.48 21.72 7.56
CA MET A 82 -11.50 21.21 6.20
C MET A 82 -12.92 20.87 5.74
N ASN A 83 -13.26 21.28 4.51
CA ASN A 83 -14.45 20.78 3.83
C ASN A 83 -14.27 19.31 3.37
N THR A 84 -15.33 18.69 2.87
CA THR A 84 -15.33 17.27 2.47
C THR A 84 -14.27 16.95 1.42
N SER A 85 -14.10 17.79 0.39
CA SER A 85 -13.13 17.57 -0.68
C SER A 85 -11.69 17.72 -0.19
N GLN A 86 -11.43 18.72 0.66
CA GLN A 86 -10.13 18.89 1.31
C GLN A 86 -9.81 17.71 2.23
N TRP A 87 -10.80 17.24 3.02
CA TRP A 87 -10.63 16.09 3.90
C TRP A 87 -10.41 14.78 3.13
N HIS A 88 -11.02 14.63 1.95
CA HIS A 88 -10.77 13.49 1.08
C HIS A 88 -9.27 13.36 0.75
N PHE A 89 -8.60 14.45 0.46
CA PHE A 89 -7.15 14.48 0.19
C PHE A 89 -6.30 14.40 1.47
N ALA A 90 -6.62 15.21 2.48
CA ALA A 90 -5.78 15.41 3.65
C ALA A 90 -6.07 14.44 4.80
N GLY A 91 -7.15 13.68 4.72
CA GLY A 91 -7.54 12.72 5.76
C GLY A 91 -6.50 11.60 5.97
N PRO A 92 -6.47 11.01 7.18
CA PRO A 92 -5.46 10.02 7.55
C PRO A 92 -5.66 8.64 6.91
N THR A 93 -6.79 8.41 6.26
CA THR A 93 -7.15 7.15 5.58
C THR A 93 -7.83 7.47 4.26
N ARG A 94 -7.87 6.50 3.37
CA ARG A 94 -8.55 6.62 2.07
C ARG A 94 -9.45 5.42 1.78
N PRO A 95 -10.33 5.51 0.77
CA PRO A 95 -11.16 4.39 0.36
C PRO A 95 -10.31 3.20 -0.10
N ILE A 96 -10.84 1.99 0.10
CA ILE A 96 -10.22 0.76 -0.44
C ILE A 96 -10.29 0.77 -1.96
N GLU A 97 -11.40 1.26 -2.51
CA GLU A 97 -11.64 1.35 -3.94
C GLU A 97 -12.26 2.68 -4.29
N GLU A 98 -11.91 3.16 -5.47
CA GLU A 98 -12.45 4.37 -6.04
C GLU A 98 -12.87 4.13 -7.49
N LEU A 99 -14.00 4.70 -7.86
CA LEU A 99 -14.51 4.71 -9.23
C LEU A 99 -15.04 6.11 -9.54
N TYR A 100 -14.55 6.70 -10.62
CA TYR A 100 -14.95 8.04 -11.05
C TYR A 100 -15.44 8.02 -12.50
N ASP A 101 -16.53 8.73 -12.81
CA ASP A 101 -16.92 9.06 -14.18
C ASP A 101 -16.20 10.35 -14.58
N CYS A 102 -15.08 10.22 -15.29
CA CYS A 102 -14.21 11.34 -15.64
C CYS A 102 -14.84 12.37 -16.61
N ARG A 103 -16.02 12.10 -17.14
CA ARG A 103 -16.74 13.05 -18.01
C ARG A 103 -17.63 13.98 -17.19
N SER A 104 -18.39 13.43 -16.24
CA SER A 104 -19.27 14.21 -15.36
C SER A 104 -18.53 14.77 -14.16
N ASP A 105 -17.46 14.09 -13.70
CA ASP A 105 -16.61 14.48 -12.58
C ASP A 105 -15.11 14.51 -12.98
N PRO A 106 -14.69 15.52 -13.76
CA PRO A 106 -13.30 15.62 -14.21
C PRO A 106 -12.28 15.86 -13.08
N LYS A 107 -12.75 16.22 -11.88
CA LYS A 107 -11.93 16.42 -10.67
C LYS A 107 -11.84 15.19 -9.80
N ASN A 108 -12.57 14.09 -10.12
CA ASN A 108 -12.59 12.85 -9.37
C ASN A 108 -12.93 13.06 -7.87
N LEU A 109 -14.00 13.78 -7.60
CA LEU A 109 -14.47 14.09 -6.24
C LEU A 109 -15.55 13.12 -5.76
N ASP A 110 -16.36 12.59 -6.69
CA ASP A 110 -17.52 11.75 -6.38
C ASP A 110 -17.19 10.26 -6.59
N ASN A 111 -16.79 9.59 -5.51
CA ASN A 111 -16.45 8.17 -5.56
C ASN A 111 -17.67 7.28 -5.71
N LEU A 112 -17.87 6.71 -6.89
CA LEU A 112 -18.99 5.86 -7.29
C LEU A 112 -18.81 4.38 -6.89
N ALA A 113 -17.71 3.97 -6.25
CA ALA A 113 -17.40 2.56 -5.95
C ALA A 113 -18.45 1.87 -5.06
N LYS A 114 -19.25 2.63 -4.30
CA LYS A 114 -20.31 2.11 -3.45
C LYS A 114 -21.71 2.25 -4.08
N SER A 115 -21.83 2.90 -5.23
CA SER A 115 -23.11 3.10 -5.92
C SER A 115 -23.60 1.79 -6.55
N LYS A 116 -24.88 1.46 -6.33
CA LYS A 116 -25.50 0.28 -6.93
C LYS A 116 -25.60 0.37 -8.45
N ASP A 117 -25.77 1.58 -8.98
CA ASP A 117 -25.95 1.84 -10.41
C ASP A 117 -24.67 1.56 -11.20
N TYR A 118 -23.50 1.74 -10.57
CA TYR A 118 -22.19 1.53 -11.18
C TYR A 118 -21.57 0.16 -10.91
N LYS A 119 -22.29 -0.76 -10.26
CA LYS A 119 -21.78 -2.09 -9.88
C LYS A 119 -21.23 -2.90 -11.05
N LYS A 120 -21.88 -2.84 -12.23
CA LYS A 120 -21.42 -3.54 -13.45
C LYS A 120 -20.11 -2.94 -13.96
N ILE A 121 -20.00 -1.62 -13.97
CA ILE A 121 -18.80 -0.90 -14.40
C ILE A 121 -17.64 -1.21 -13.45
N LEU A 122 -17.87 -1.08 -12.13
CA LEU A 122 -16.89 -1.40 -11.12
C LEU A 122 -16.36 -2.85 -11.28
N SER A 123 -17.25 -3.82 -11.51
CA SER A 123 -16.86 -5.22 -11.72
C SER A 123 -15.99 -5.40 -12.98
N LYS A 124 -16.35 -4.72 -14.08
CA LYS A 124 -15.57 -4.72 -15.34
C LYS A 124 -14.16 -4.17 -15.09
N MET A 125 -14.06 -3.00 -14.44
CA MET A 125 -12.79 -2.33 -14.21
C MET A 125 -11.89 -3.12 -13.23
N ARG A 126 -12.46 -3.74 -12.19
CA ARG A 126 -11.74 -4.68 -11.30
C ARG A 126 -11.13 -5.84 -12.08
N LYS A 127 -11.92 -6.50 -12.94
CA LYS A 127 -11.46 -7.63 -13.76
C LYS A 127 -10.32 -7.21 -14.68
N GLU A 128 -10.45 -6.05 -15.32
CA GLU A 128 -9.43 -5.54 -16.24
C GLU A 128 -8.12 -5.24 -15.50
N LEU A 129 -8.20 -4.56 -14.35
CA LEU A 129 -7.00 -4.30 -13.54
C LEU A 129 -6.35 -5.60 -13.09
N THR A 130 -7.12 -6.56 -12.56
CA THR A 130 -6.61 -7.87 -12.12
C THR A 130 -5.90 -8.59 -13.26
N LYS A 131 -6.50 -8.61 -14.45
CA LYS A 131 -5.91 -9.20 -15.66
C LYS A 131 -4.56 -8.55 -15.97
N HIS A 132 -4.50 -7.23 -16.00
CA HIS A 132 -3.25 -6.49 -16.26
C HIS A 132 -2.15 -6.83 -15.24
N LEU A 133 -2.46 -6.84 -13.94
CA LEU A 133 -1.51 -7.19 -12.89
C LEU A 133 -0.97 -8.62 -13.01
N GLN A 134 -1.80 -9.55 -13.52
CA GLN A 134 -1.39 -10.93 -13.79
C GLN A 134 -0.47 -11.03 -15.00
N GLU A 135 -0.83 -10.37 -16.10
CA GLU A 135 -0.09 -10.38 -17.37
C GLU A 135 1.28 -9.70 -17.24
N THR A 136 1.34 -8.59 -16.54
CA THR A 136 2.58 -7.85 -16.28
C THR A 136 3.43 -8.46 -15.19
N ARG A 137 2.87 -9.42 -14.40
CA ARG A 137 3.52 -10.03 -13.25
C ARG A 137 4.07 -8.97 -12.28
N ASP A 138 3.18 -8.07 -11.85
CA ASP A 138 3.50 -6.90 -11.03
C ASP A 138 4.21 -7.30 -9.72
N LEU A 139 5.45 -6.86 -9.56
CA LEU A 139 6.30 -7.10 -8.40
C LEU A 139 6.15 -6.05 -7.29
N GLY A 140 5.38 -4.99 -7.49
CA GLY A 140 5.17 -3.94 -6.50
C GLY A 140 4.50 -4.42 -5.21
N PHE A 141 3.91 -5.63 -5.23
CA PHE A 141 3.34 -6.28 -4.03
C PHE A 141 4.39 -6.88 -3.09
N LEU A 142 5.66 -6.92 -3.49
CA LEU A 142 6.74 -7.41 -2.64
C LEU A 142 7.17 -6.32 -1.65
N PRO A 143 7.36 -6.63 -0.36
CA PRO A 143 8.02 -5.69 0.54
C PRO A 143 9.45 -5.43 0.05
N GLU A 144 9.88 -4.18 0.11
CA GLU A 144 11.09 -3.70 -0.56
C GLU A 144 12.35 -4.50 -0.17
N PHE A 145 12.52 -4.79 1.12
CA PHE A 145 13.65 -5.61 1.59
C PHE A 145 13.67 -7.00 0.93
N ALA A 146 12.52 -7.67 0.87
CA ALA A 146 12.43 -8.99 0.23
C ALA A 146 12.62 -8.91 -1.29
N ALA A 147 12.11 -7.84 -1.93
CA ALA A 147 12.29 -7.60 -3.35
C ALA A 147 13.78 -7.47 -3.70
N TRP A 148 14.52 -6.63 -3.00
CA TRP A 148 15.96 -6.45 -3.24
C TRP A 148 16.76 -7.74 -3.00
N LYS A 149 16.43 -8.48 -1.95
CA LYS A 149 17.06 -9.79 -1.70
C LYS A 149 16.80 -10.78 -2.83
N LEU A 150 15.59 -10.77 -3.40
CA LEU A 150 15.23 -11.63 -4.54
C LEU A 150 15.94 -11.22 -5.83
N PHE A 151 16.31 -9.94 -5.96
CA PHE A 151 16.98 -9.40 -7.14
C PHE A 151 18.51 -9.57 -7.08
N GLU A 152 19.08 -10.01 -5.97
CA GLU A 152 20.51 -10.30 -5.87
C GLU A 152 20.94 -11.29 -6.94
N GLY A 153 21.93 -10.90 -7.76
CA GLY A 153 22.43 -11.71 -8.88
C GLY A 153 21.47 -11.87 -10.06
N SER A 154 20.37 -11.10 -10.10
CA SER A 154 19.34 -11.16 -11.14
C SER A 154 18.74 -9.77 -11.39
N SER A 155 17.70 -9.70 -12.20
CA SER A 155 16.91 -8.48 -12.38
C SER A 155 15.46 -8.67 -11.95
N GLY A 156 14.77 -7.57 -11.62
CA GLY A 156 13.33 -7.62 -11.37
C GLY A 156 12.56 -8.20 -12.55
N TRP A 157 13.01 -7.93 -13.77
CA TRP A 157 12.43 -8.49 -15.01
C TRP A 157 12.52 -10.03 -15.04
N ASP A 158 13.69 -10.60 -14.75
CA ASP A 158 13.90 -12.05 -14.79
C ASP A 158 13.16 -12.73 -13.64
N ILE A 159 13.17 -12.13 -12.45
CA ILE A 159 12.39 -12.60 -11.29
C ILE A 159 10.90 -12.56 -11.61
N GLY A 160 10.39 -11.48 -12.20
CA GLY A 160 9.01 -11.37 -12.64
C GLY A 160 8.60 -12.47 -13.64
N LYS A 161 9.47 -12.81 -14.58
CA LYS A 161 9.23 -13.90 -15.55
C LYS A 161 9.39 -15.29 -14.95
N SER A 162 10.16 -15.43 -13.89
CA SER A 162 10.37 -16.73 -13.21
C SER A 162 9.09 -17.21 -12.54
N LYS A 163 8.95 -18.52 -12.35
CA LYS A 163 7.87 -19.10 -11.54
C LYS A 163 8.26 -19.28 -10.06
N ARG A 164 9.34 -18.61 -9.61
CA ARG A 164 9.88 -18.76 -8.25
C ARG A 164 8.98 -18.13 -7.18
N ILE A 165 8.13 -17.17 -7.57
CA ILE A 165 7.28 -16.42 -6.66
C ILE A 165 5.82 -16.63 -7.03
N ASP A 166 5.01 -17.01 -6.04
CA ASP A 166 3.56 -17.07 -6.17
C ASP A 166 2.96 -15.65 -6.01
N LEU A 167 3.04 -14.87 -7.09
CA LEU A 167 2.48 -13.52 -7.15
C LEU A 167 0.95 -13.52 -7.00
N GLY A 168 0.29 -14.64 -7.31
CA GLY A 168 -1.15 -14.79 -7.11
C GLY A 168 -1.51 -14.73 -5.64
N ALA A 169 -0.93 -15.62 -4.82
CA ALA A 169 -1.17 -15.66 -3.38
C ALA A 169 -0.82 -14.34 -2.68
N ILE A 170 0.27 -13.67 -3.10
CA ILE A 170 0.69 -12.39 -2.53
C ILE A 170 -0.34 -11.29 -2.84
N ARG A 171 -0.77 -11.19 -4.10
CA ARG A 171 -1.78 -10.21 -4.52
C ARG A 171 -3.13 -10.47 -3.86
N ASP A 172 -3.52 -11.73 -3.70
CA ASP A 172 -4.77 -12.11 -3.03
C ASP A 172 -4.73 -11.67 -1.57
N ALA A 173 -3.63 -11.93 -0.84
CA ALA A 173 -3.44 -11.45 0.52
C ALA A 173 -3.43 -9.90 0.62
N ALA A 174 -2.82 -9.22 -0.35
CA ALA A 174 -2.90 -7.76 -0.43
C ALA A 174 -4.33 -7.25 -0.68
N SER A 175 -5.12 -7.99 -1.46
CA SER A 175 -6.51 -7.65 -1.74
C SER A 175 -7.45 -7.85 -0.53
N ASP A 176 -7.03 -8.66 0.44
CA ASP A 176 -7.75 -8.86 1.72
C ASP A 176 -7.66 -7.62 2.63
N VAL A 177 -6.67 -6.75 2.43
CA VAL A 177 -6.48 -5.55 3.26
C VAL A 177 -7.69 -4.65 3.19
N GLY A 178 -8.29 -4.41 4.37
CA GLY A 178 -9.50 -3.59 4.56
C GLY A 178 -10.82 -4.29 4.24
N ASN A 179 -10.81 -5.48 3.63
CA ASN A 179 -12.02 -6.23 3.25
C ASN A 179 -12.21 -7.53 4.05
N ALA A 180 -11.11 -8.19 4.43
CA ALA A 180 -11.17 -9.52 5.03
C ALA A 180 -11.56 -9.50 6.51
N ASN A 181 -12.08 -10.63 6.98
CA ASN A 181 -12.33 -10.90 8.38
C ASN A 181 -11.07 -11.45 9.09
N ASP A 182 -11.12 -11.57 10.43
CA ASP A 182 -10.00 -12.06 11.24
C ASP A 182 -9.51 -13.45 10.80
N LYS A 183 -10.41 -14.36 10.44
CA LYS A 183 -10.04 -15.72 10.03
C LYS A 183 -9.13 -15.70 8.80
N THR A 184 -9.49 -14.91 7.79
CA THR A 184 -8.69 -14.77 6.57
C THR A 184 -7.34 -14.10 6.87
N LEU A 185 -7.33 -13.01 7.66
CA LEU A 185 -6.10 -12.31 8.00
C LEU A 185 -5.16 -13.17 8.88
N LEU A 186 -5.70 -14.00 9.77
CA LEU A 186 -4.92 -14.98 10.53
C LEU A 186 -4.29 -16.03 9.60
N ALA A 187 -5.06 -16.57 8.67
CA ALA A 187 -4.53 -17.54 7.70
C ALA A 187 -3.39 -16.93 6.86
N ASN A 188 -3.52 -15.64 6.47
CA ASN A 188 -2.45 -14.93 5.78
C ASN A 188 -1.22 -14.74 6.70
N LEU A 189 -1.42 -14.33 7.96
CA LEU A 189 -0.33 -14.10 8.92
C LEU A 189 0.42 -15.37 9.29
N GLU A 190 -0.22 -16.53 9.25
CA GLU A 190 0.34 -17.86 9.56
C GLU A 190 0.88 -18.60 8.32
N SER A 191 0.86 -17.95 7.15
CA SER A 191 1.35 -18.56 5.91
C SER A 191 2.83 -18.91 5.99
N LYS A 192 3.24 -19.99 5.32
CA LYS A 192 4.66 -20.35 5.12
C LYS A 192 5.41 -19.31 4.30
N ASN A 193 4.69 -18.56 3.44
CA ASN A 193 5.26 -17.51 2.59
C ASN A 193 5.34 -16.19 3.36
N GLU A 194 6.55 -15.66 3.60
CA GLU A 194 6.76 -14.39 4.30
C GLU A 194 6.08 -13.20 3.61
N LEU A 195 5.95 -13.24 2.27
CA LEU A 195 5.32 -12.18 1.48
C LEU A 195 3.81 -12.14 1.71
N VAL A 196 3.19 -13.30 1.95
CA VAL A 196 1.77 -13.40 2.35
C VAL A 196 1.58 -12.95 3.80
N ARG A 197 2.50 -13.37 4.73
CA ARG A 197 2.46 -12.92 6.14
C ARG A 197 2.57 -11.41 6.28
N TYR A 198 3.41 -10.77 5.47
CA TYR A 198 3.53 -9.32 5.39
C TYR A 198 2.18 -8.64 5.13
N TRP A 199 1.42 -9.12 4.14
CA TRP A 199 0.10 -8.58 3.83
C TRP A 199 -0.95 -8.93 4.88
N GLY A 200 -0.83 -10.09 5.54
CA GLY A 200 -1.64 -10.43 6.71
C GLY A 200 -1.49 -9.43 7.84
N ALA A 201 -0.24 -9.04 8.16
CA ALA A 201 0.06 -8.02 9.16
C ALA A 201 -0.52 -6.63 8.78
N ILE A 202 -0.34 -6.20 7.52
CA ILE A 202 -0.95 -4.96 7.01
C ILE A 202 -2.49 -5.02 7.08
N GLY A 203 -3.07 -6.18 6.82
CA GLY A 203 -4.52 -6.39 6.97
C GLY A 203 -5.00 -6.03 8.38
N PHE A 204 -4.29 -6.48 9.42
CA PHE A 204 -4.60 -6.11 10.81
C PHE A 204 -4.33 -4.63 11.09
N THR A 205 -3.28 -4.04 10.51
CA THR A 205 -3.02 -2.59 10.61
C THR A 205 -4.18 -1.76 10.07
N ALA A 206 -4.81 -2.20 8.99
CA ALA A 206 -5.91 -1.51 8.33
C ALA A 206 -7.28 -1.74 9.00
N GLN A 207 -7.40 -2.69 9.91
CA GLN A 207 -8.65 -2.95 10.62
C GLN A 207 -9.04 -1.80 11.53
N LYS A 208 -10.34 -1.41 11.48
CA LYS A 208 -10.92 -0.39 12.36
C LYS A 208 -11.50 -0.96 13.66
N LYS A 209 -11.86 -2.25 13.66
CA LYS A 209 -12.40 -2.93 14.84
C LYS A 209 -11.28 -3.39 15.76
N LYS A 210 -11.61 -3.57 17.06
CA LYS A 210 -10.69 -4.13 18.06
C LYS A 210 -10.27 -5.54 17.66
N LEU A 211 -9.00 -5.87 17.88
CA LEU A 211 -8.48 -7.23 17.67
C LEU A 211 -9.20 -8.24 18.56
N SER A 212 -9.50 -9.42 18.02
CA SER A 212 -9.89 -10.57 18.83
C SER A 212 -8.71 -11.03 19.70
N LYS A 213 -9.00 -11.78 20.79
CA LYS A 213 -7.93 -12.36 21.63
C LYS A 213 -6.98 -13.24 20.83
N HIS A 214 -7.51 -14.01 19.87
CA HIS A 214 -6.74 -14.88 19.00
C HIS A 214 -5.86 -14.06 18.04
N ALA A 215 -6.41 -13.04 17.39
CA ALA A 215 -5.62 -12.15 16.52
C ALA A 215 -4.50 -11.45 17.27
N LYS A 216 -4.78 -10.97 18.50
CA LYS A 216 -3.75 -10.37 19.34
C LYS A 216 -2.63 -11.35 19.68
N LEU A 217 -2.95 -12.57 20.10
CA LEU A 217 -1.95 -13.61 20.40
C LEU A 217 -1.10 -13.97 19.18
N ALA A 218 -1.73 -14.12 18.01
CA ALA A 218 -1.02 -14.41 16.77
C ALA A 218 -0.05 -13.28 16.38
N LEU A 219 -0.47 -12.02 16.53
CA LEU A 219 0.40 -10.86 16.30
C LEU A 219 1.52 -10.77 17.34
N ASP A 220 1.24 -11.01 18.62
CA ASP A 220 2.27 -11.04 19.67
C ASP A 220 3.36 -12.08 19.36
N ASN A 221 2.98 -13.29 18.90
CA ASN A 221 3.92 -14.33 18.47
C ASN A 221 4.70 -13.92 17.22
N ALA A 222 4.05 -13.25 16.27
CA ALA A 222 4.66 -12.83 15.01
C ALA A 222 5.63 -11.63 15.14
N LEU A 223 5.77 -11.01 16.33
CA LEU A 223 6.88 -10.09 16.63
C LEU A 223 8.26 -10.77 16.52
N GLY A 224 8.32 -12.09 16.63
CA GLY A 224 9.51 -12.92 16.44
C GLY A 224 9.68 -13.48 15.02
N ASP A 225 8.92 -13.03 14.03
CA ASP A 225 9.01 -13.52 12.65
C ASP A 225 10.43 -13.44 12.08
N SER A 226 10.80 -14.39 11.24
CA SER A 226 12.10 -14.40 10.56
C SER A 226 12.30 -13.19 9.63
N SER A 227 11.22 -12.70 9.03
CA SER A 227 11.24 -11.56 8.10
C SER A 227 11.15 -10.21 8.87
N PRO A 228 12.13 -9.30 8.72
CA PRO A 228 12.06 -8.00 9.36
C PRO A 228 10.87 -7.18 8.86
N SER A 229 10.48 -7.30 7.59
CA SER A 229 9.31 -6.62 7.05
C SER A 229 8.02 -7.06 7.73
N VAL A 230 7.89 -8.36 8.06
CA VAL A 230 6.75 -8.90 8.80
C VAL A 230 6.76 -8.37 10.24
N ARG A 231 7.91 -8.44 10.94
CA ARG A 231 8.02 -7.92 12.32
C ARG A 231 7.61 -6.46 12.44
N ILE A 232 8.05 -5.63 11.50
CA ILE A 232 7.72 -4.18 11.49
C ILE A 232 6.22 -3.97 11.31
N GLU A 233 5.57 -4.66 10.36
CA GLU A 233 4.12 -4.48 10.14
C GLU A 233 3.27 -5.10 11.26
N VAL A 234 3.71 -6.18 11.87
CA VAL A 234 3.11 -6.74 13.09
C VAL A 234 3.19 -5.73 14.25
N ALA A 235 4.36 -5.13 14.45
CA ALA A 235 4.54 -4.09 15.46
C ALA A 235 3.63 -2.86 15.18
N ASN A 236 3.52 -2.44 13.90
CA ASN A 236 2.60 -1.39 13.48
C ASN A 236 1.14 -1.73 13.84
N ALA A 237 0.69 -2.94 13.50
CA ALA A 237 -0.66 -3.41 13.83
C ALA A 237 -0.92 -3.38 15.33
N LEU A 238 -0.03 -3.96 16.13
CA LEU A 238 -0.13 -3.99 17.58
C LEU A 238 -0.18 -2.57 18.21
N ALA A 239 0.70 -1.67 17.75
CA ALA A 239 0.74 -0.30 18.25
C ALA A 239 -0.54 0.48 17.90
N ARG A 240 -1.08 0.32 16.71
CA ARG A 240 -2.35 0.95 16.32
C ARG A 240 -3.52 0.47 17.15
N HIS A 241 -3.51 -0.80 17.55
CA HIS A 241 -4.52 -1.42 18.42
C HIS A 241 -4.23 -1.30 19.93
N GLY A 242 -3.24 -0.49 20.33
CA GLY A 242 -3.00 -0.12 21.74
C GLY A 242 -1.95 -0.94 22.48
N THR A 243 -1.32 -1.93 21.83
CA THR A 243 -0.21 -2.71 22.40
C THR A 243 1.12 -2.02 22.08
N ILE A 244 1.43 -0.93 22.79
CA ILE A 244 2.53 0.01 22.43
C ILE A 244 3.91 -0.53 22.81
N LYS A 245 4.11 -0.95 24.06
CA LYS A 245 5.46 -1.29 24.60
C LYS A 245 6.19 -2.36 23.78
N PRO A 246 5.63 -3.58 23.57
CA PRO A 246 6.32 -4.61 22.78
C PRO A 246 6.47 -4.20 21.29
N ALA A 247 5.52 -3.46 20.74
CA ALA A 247 5.62 -2.96 19.39
C ALA A 247 6.81 -1.99 19.22
N LEU A 248 6.95 -1.00 20.12
CA LEU A 248 8.07 -0.06 20.07
C LEU A 248 9.41 -0.74 20.33
N PHE A 249 9.46 -1.72 21.23
CA PHE A 249 10.68 -2.50 21.46
C PHE A 249 11.16 -3.15 20.15
N THR A 250 10.25 -3.78 19.39
CA THR A 250 10.58 -4.39 18.09
C THR A 250 11.01 -3.33 17.08
N LEU A 251 10.27 -2.23 16.94
CA LEU A 251 10.60 -1.17 15.97
C LEU A 251 11.97 -0.53 16.27
N ILE A 252 12.26 -0.23 17.53
CA ILE A 252 13.56 0.33 17.96
C ILE A 252 14.70 -0.65 17.65
N LYS A 253 14.49 -1.96 17.87
CA LYS A 253 15.48 -2.97 17.51
C LYS A 253 15.77 -2.97 16.00
N GLU A 254 14.75 -2.82 15.16
CA GLU A 254 14.93 -2.78 13.71
C GLU A 254 15.62 -1.48 13.20
N LEU A 255 15.70 -0.41 14.00
CA LEU A 255 16.52 0.77 13.67
C LEU A 255 18.02 0.45 13.65
N SER A 256 18.47 -0.59 14.36
CA SER A 256 19.85 -1.06 14.34
C SER A 256 20.10 -2.21 13.36
N HIS A 257 19.19 -2.45 12.42
CA HIS A 257 19.34 -3.51 11.42
C HIS A 257 20.44 -3.15 10.42
N PRO A 258 21.30 -4.09 9.97
CA PRO A 258 22.41 -3.79 9.04
C PRO A 258 21.95 -3.32 7.65
N ASN A 259 20.71 -3.57 7.28
CA ASN A 259 20.16 -3.16 5.98
C ASN A 259 19.31 -1.90 6.12
N LEU A 260 19.71 -0.81 5.44
CA LEU A 260 19.05 0.50 5.51
C LEU A 260 17.60 0.50 5.06
N ILE A 261 17.17 -0.43 4.20
CA ILE A 261 15.75 -0.54 3.79
C ILE A 261 14.90 -0.94 5.00
N VAL A 262 15.40 -1.83 5.84
CA VAL A 262 14.71 -2.23 7.09
C VAL A 262 14.69 -1.07 8.07
N VAL A 263 15.81 -0.38 8.25
CA VAL A 263 15.92 0.81 9.12
C VAL A 263 14.89 1.87 8.68
N THR A 264 14.87 2.22 7.40
CA THR A 264 13.93 3.20 6.85
C THR A 264 12.47 2.77 7.05
N HIS A 265 12.17 1.48 6.87
CA HIS A 265 10.83 0.95 7.10
C HIS A 265 10.41 1.09 8.58
N ALA A 266 11.30 0.76 9.51
CA ALA A 266 11.05 0.89 10.96
C ALA A 266 10.89 2.37 11.36
N ALA A 267 11.80 3.24 10.92
CA ALA A 267 11.77 4.66 11.19
C ALA A 267 10.47 5.30 10.69
N ARG A 268 10.09 5.00 9.44
CA ARG A 268 8.82 5.49 8.87
C ARG A 268 7.60 4.98 9.64
N THR A 269 7.63 3.75 10.11
CA THR A 269 6.53 3.19 10.92
C THR A 269 6.43 3.92 12.27
N ILE A 270 7.55 4.21 12.93
CA ILE A 270 7.61 5.00 14.18
C ILE A 270 7.03 6.40 13.95
N GLU A 271 7.46 7.09 12.90
CA GLU A 271 6.96 8.41 12.53
C GLU A 271 5.43 8.42 12.35
N LEU A 272 4.89 7.47 11.60
CA LEU A 272 3.44 7.38 11.34
C LEU A 272 2.61 6.97 12.57
N LEU A 273 3.21 6.41 13.61
CA LEU A 273 2.58 6.19 14.91
C LEU A 273 2.47 7.49 15.73
N GLY A 274 3.26 8.50 15.40
CA GLY A 274 3.21 9.83 15.99
C GLY A 274 3.35 9.81 17.51
N LYS A 275 2.46 10.51 18.24
CA LYS A 275 2.50 10.61 19.71
C LYS A 275 2.54 9.26 20.44
N LYS A 276 2.02 8.19 19.84
CA LYS A 276 2.09 6.83 20.42
C LYS A 276 3.51 6.29 20.49
N ALA A 277 4.39 6.78 19.63
CA ALA A 277 5.79 6.35 19.54
C ALA A 277 6.78 7.29 20.23
N LYS A 278 6.32 8.23 21.09
CA LYS A 278 7.19 9.21 21.78
C LYS A 278 8.40 8.57 22.49
N ALA A 279 8.24 7.36 23.03
CA ALA A 279 9.33 6.65 23.70
C ALA A 279 10.44 6.17 22.76
N ALA A 280 10.24 6.19 21.43
CA ALA A 280 11.25 5.82 20.43
C ALA A 280 12.11 7.02 19.97
N VAL A 281 11.77 8.27 20.36
CA VAL A 281 12.51 9.48 19.92
C VAL A 281 14.01 9.38 20.18
N PRO A 282 14.52 8.99 21.38
CA PRO A 282 15.97 8.91 21.58
C PRO A 282 16.68 7.92 20.65
N ALA A 283 15.99 6.85 20.23
CA ALA A 283 16.54 5.88 19.29
C ALA A 283 16.47 6.33 17.83
N MET A 284 15.66 7.33 17.52
CA MET A 284 15.57 7.95 16.19
C MET A 284 16.61 9.05 15.99
N GLU A 285 17.12 9.63 17.08
CA GLU A 285 18.13 10.69 17.09
C GLU A 285 19.57 10.15 17.18
N ALA A 286 19.72 8.88 17.57
CA ALA A 286 21.01 8.18 17.68
C ALA A 286 21.48 7.60 16.33
#